data_943e60c3c63078137116c9d1dd5d96bf
#
_entry.id   943e60c3c63078137116c9d1dd5d96bf
#
_cell.length_a   1.000
_cell.length_b   1.000
_cell.length_c   1.000
_cell.angle_alpha   90.00
_cell.angle_beta   90.00
_cell.angle_gamma   90.00
#
_symmetry.space_group_name_H-M   'P 1'
#
loop_
_entity.id
_entity.type
_entity.pdbx_description
1 polymer ?
#
loop_
_entity_poly.entity_id
_entity_poly.type
_entity_poly.pdbx_seq_one_letter_code
_entity_poly.pdbx_strand_id
1 'polypeptide(L)'
;MLKYALAFTLFAAVCAAPAAAQQAKQDFVLVNKTGYDISEVYLSAAHADTWEDDLLADEDDNFGDGESKTVHFEPRVKTCLWDLKVVYDEDDSSAVWQDINLCEVSRITLRYNAKSGATTALFD
;
A
#
# COMPACT_ATOMS: atom_id res chain seq x y z
N MET A 1 24.52 5.14 -67.03
CA MET A 1 24.75 4.32 -65.85
C MET A 1 23.92 4.89 -64.71
N LEU A 2 22.89 4.21 -64.40
CA LEU A 2 22.01 4.59 -63.27
C LEU A 2 22.58 4.05 -61.96
N LYS A 3 22.99 4.95 -61.12
CA LYS A 3 23.33 4.58 -59.75
C LYS A 3 22.07 4.74 -58.89
N TYR A 4 21.53 3.64 -58.47
CA TYR A 4 20.42 3.65 -57.52
C TYR A 4 20.99 3.82 -56.13
N ALA A 5 20.78 4.96 -55.55
CA ALA A 5 21.00 5.15 -54.14
C ALA A 5 19.79 4.57 -53.42
N LEU A 6 19.98 3.41 -52.85
CA LEU A 6 19.00 2.87 -51.91
C LEU A 6 19.11 3.71 -50.61
N ALA A 7 18.20 4.60 -50.47
CA ALA A 7 17.99 5.24 -49.15
C ALA A 7 17.33 4.23 -48.25
N PHE A 8 18.12 3.62 -47.39
CA PHE A 8 17.59 2.87 -46.26
C PHE A 8 17.07 3.87 -45.25
N THR A 9 15.78 4.08 -45.25
CA THR A 9 15.12 4.72 -44.14
C THR A 9 15.08 3.72 -43.00
N LEU A 10 15.99 3.91 -42.06
CA LEU A 10 15.95 3.18 -40.82
C LEU A 10 14.73 3.70 -40.03
N PHE A 11 13.65 2.97 -40.06
CA PHE A 11 12.56 3.18 -39.14
C PHE A 11 13.05 2.70 -37.77
N ALA A 12 13.54 3.63 -36.96
CA ALA A 12 13.65 3.37 -35.55
C ALA A 12 12.20 3.28 -35.01
N ALA A 13 11.73 2.06 -34.88
CA ALA A 13 10.53 1.82 -34.10
C ALA A 13 10.87 2.22 -32.68
N VAL A 14 10.49 3.44 -32.29
CA VAL A 14 10.44 3.82 -30.91
C VAL A 14 9.30 2.97 -30.33
N CYS A 15 9.64 1.83 -29.75
CA CYS A 15 8.77 1.20 -28.80
C CYS A 15 8.66 2.17 -27.62
N ALA A 16 7.68 3.07 -27.67
CA ALA A 16 7.18 3.66 -26.47
C ALA A 16 6.72 2.47 -25.64
N ALA A 17 7.55 2.05 -24.67
CA ALA A 17 7.04 1.21 -23.61
C ALA A 17 5.78 1.90 -23.13
N PRO A 18 4.60 1.26 -23.15
CA PRO A 18 3.44 1.85 -22.51
C PRO A 18 3.94 2.27 -21.15
N ALA A 19 3.78 3.55 -20.82
CA ALA A 19 3.96 3.99 -19.45
C ALA A 19 3.24 2.93 -18.65
N ALA A 20 4.01 2.02 -18.04
CA ALA A 20 3.45 0.88 -17.35
C ALA A 20 2.40 1.49 -16.49
N ALA A 21 1.11 1.20 -16.81
CA ALA A 21 0.02 1.59 -15.98
C ALA A 21 0.55 1.30 -14.59
N GLN A 22 0.78 2.35 -13.79
CA GLN A 22 1.48 2.20 -12.52
C GLN A 22 0.70 1.15 -11.77
N GLN A 23 1.17 -0.08 -11.88
CA GLN A 23 0.65 -1.13 -11.05
C GLN A 23 0.95 -0.66 -9.65
N ALA A 24 -0.09 -0.53 -8.86
CA ALA A 24 0.09 -0.30 -7.45
C ALA A 24 1.25 -1.18 -7.01
N LYS A 25 2.27 -0.61 -6.40
CA LYS A 25 3.31 -1.39 -5.76
C LYS A 25 2.62 -2.06 -4.59
N GLN A 26 2.22 -3.29 -4.82
CA GLN A 26 1.12 -3.91 -4.10
C GLN A 26 1.48 -4.26 -2.68
N ASP A 27 2.71 -4.76 -2.50
CA ASP A 27 3.10 -5.29 -1.22
C ASP A 27 3.74 -4.21 -0.38
N PHE A 28 3.29 -4.08 0.84
CA PHE A 28 3.93 -3.22 1.82
C PHE A 28 4.06 -3.93 3.17
N VAL A 29 4.96 -3.44 4.01
CA VAL A 29 5.16 -3.94 5.36
C VAL A 29 4.50 -2.97 6.34
N LEU A 30 3.60 -3.50 7.15
CA LEU A 30 3.02 -2.78 8.27
C LEU A 30 3.80 -3.15 9.53
N VAL A 31 4.28 -2.15 10.27
CA VAL A 31 5.05 -2.34 11.50
C VAL A 31 4.29 -1.73 12.66
N ASN A 32 4.02 -2.52 13.69
CA ASN A 32 3.39 -2.06 14.91
C ASN A 32 4.45 -1.65 15.94
N LYS A 33 4.60 -0.35 16.17
CA LYS A 33 5.45 0.21 17.24
C LYS A 33 4.62 1.11 18.18
N THR A 34 3.37 0.74 18.38
CA THR A 34 2.45 1.52 19.22
C THR A 34 2.60 1.24 20.72
N GLY A 35 3.19 0.11 21.09
CA GLY A 35 3.21 -0.38 22.47
C GLY A 35 1.96 -1.19 22.84
N TYR A 36 1.03 -1.38 21.92
CA TYR A 36 -0.25 -2.06 22.14
C TYR A 36 -0.54 -3.08 21.05
N ASP A 37 -1.37 -4.06 21.39
CA ASP A 37 -1.87 -5.02 20.42
C ASP A 37 -2.93 -4.40 19.51
N ILE A 38 -2.85 -4.72 18.24
CA ILE A 38 -3.85 -4.38 17.23
C ILE A 38 -4.65 -5.64 16.93
N SER A 39 -5.97 -5.56 17.04
CA SER A 39 -6.87 -6.69 16.82
C SER A 39 -7.42 -6.78 15.42
N GLU A 40 -7.50 -5.65 14.70
CA GLU A 40 -8.09 -5.60 13.36
C GLU A 40 -7.32 -4.61 12.48
N VAL A 41 -7.14 -4.97 11.22
CA VAL A 41 -6.53 -4.12 10.19
C VAL A 41 -7.37 -4.18 8.94
N TYR A 42 -7.80 -3.02 8.46
CA TYR A 42 -8.61 -2.89 7.26
C TYR A 42 -7.95 -2.01 6.23
N LEU A 43 -8.10 -2.39 4.98
CA LEU A 43 -7.79 -1.54 3.84
C LEU A 43 -9.05 -1.33 3.02
N SER A 44 -9.12 -0.19 2.37
CA SER A 44 -10.16 0.14 1.42
C SER A 44 -9.57 0.99 0.31
N ALA A 45 -10.02 0.80 -0.91
CA ALA A 45 -9.69 1.74 -1.98
C ALA A 45 -10.17 3.14 -1.57
N ALA A 46 -9.35 4.16 -1.81
CA ALA A 46 -9.70 5.53 -1.44
C ALA A 46 -11.09 5.92 -1.98
N HIS A 47 -11.89 6.55 -1.14
CA HIS A 47 -13.27 6.96 -1.45
C HIS A 47 -14.27 5.81 -1.65
N ALA A 48 -13.93 4.59 -1.28
CA ALA A 48 -14.91 3.52 -1.18
C ALA A 48 -15.79 3.71 0.06
N ASP A 49 -17.06 3.32 -0.03
CA ASP A 49 -18.01 3.51 1.07
C ASP A 49 -17.88 2.43 2.16
N THR A 50 -17.13 1.37 1.90
CA THR A 50 -17.01 0.21 2.80
C THR A 50 -15.56 -0.24 2.94
N TRP A 51 -15.24 -0.74 4.14
CA TRP A 51 -13.98 -1.42 4.38
C TRP A 51 -14.02 -2.84 3.82
N GLU A 52 -12.87 -3.32 3.33
CA GLU A 52 -12.70 -4.70 2.96
C GLU A 52 -12.57 -5.60 4.20
N ASP A 53 -12.33 -6.89 4.00
CA ASP A 53 -12.19 -7.82 5.10
C ASP A 53 -11.00 -7.47 6.01
N ASP A 54 -11.12 -7.83 7.28
CA ASP A 54 -10.05 -7.70 8.25
C ASP A 54 -8.86 -8.56 7.82
N LEU A 55 -7.69 -7.95 7.66
CA LEU A 55 -6.47 -8.63 7.27
C LEU A 55 -5.94 -9.58 8.36
N LEU A 56 -6.44 -9.46 9.58
CA LEU A 56 -6.09 -10.34 10.70
C LEU A 56 -7.14 -11.42 10.98
N ALA A 57 -8.19 -11.51 10.19
CA ALA A 57 -9.31 -12.41 10.45
C ALA A 57 -8.93 -13.89 10.57
N ASP A 58 -7.91 -14.31 9.82
CA ASP A 58 -7.40 -15.69 9.82
C ASP A 58 -6.20 -15.90 10.76
N GLU A 59 -5.83 -14.87 11.50
CA GLU A 59 -4.72 -14.94 12.46
C GLU A 59 -5.25 -15.36 13.84
N ASP A 60 -4.57 -16.31 14.48
CA ASP A 60 -4.91 -16.77 15.83
C ASP A 60 -4.55 -15.75 16.91
N ASP A 61 -3.52 -14.94 16.63
CA ASP A 61 -2.98 -13.96 17.55
C ASP A 61 -3.18 -12.54 17.04
N ASN A 62 -3.29 -11.59 17.95
CA ASN A 62 -3.28 -10.17 17.62
C ASN A 62 -1.95 -9.75 17.01
N PHE A 63 -1.97 -8.64 16.30
CA PHE A 63 -0.79 -7.99 15.77
C PHE A 63 -0.12 -7.19 16.89
N GLY A 64 0.90 -7.80 17.53
CA GLY A 64 1.52 -7.26 18.73
C GLY A 64 2.53 -6.15 18.47
N ASP A 65 2.87 -5.42 19.53
CA ASP A 65 3.93 -4.41 19.48
C ASP A 65 5.27 -5.03 19.07
N GLY A 66 5.96 -4.37 18.17
CA GLY A 66 7.24 -4.81 17.62
C GLY A 66 7.11 -5.78 16.45
N GLU A 67 5.93 -6.25 16.14
CA GLU A 67 5.70 -7.16 15.02
C GLU A 67 5.59 -6.42 13.68
N SER A 68 5.92 -7.13 12.62
CA SER A 68 5.76 -6.67 11.24
C SER A 68 4.88 -7.64 10.47
N LYS A 69 4.05 -7.11 9.61
CA LYS A 69 3.16 -7.90 8.75
C LYS A 69 3.31 -7.42 7.32
N THR A 70 3.57 -8.34 6.40
CA THR A 70 3.56 -8.03 4.98
C THR A 70 2.14 -8.15 4.45
N VAL A 71 1.66 -7.09 3.83
CA VAL A 71 0.36 -7.07 3.18
C VAL A 71 0.55 -7.30 1.69
N HIS A 72 -0.07 -8.34 1.18
CA HIS A 72 -0.02 -8.73 -0.22
C HIS A 72 -1.31 -8.33 -0.93
N PHE A 73 -1.17 -7.80 -2.14
CA PHE A 73 -2.28 -7.49 -3.01
C PHE A 73 -2.32 -8.42 -4.21
N GLU A 74 -3.49 -8.56 -4.80
CA GLU A 74 -3.67 -9.23 -6.07
C GLU A 74 -3.01 -8.43 -7.20
N PRO A 75 -2.29 -9.06 -8.14
CA PRO A 75 -1.63 -8.33 -9.24
C PRO A 75 -2.56 -7.54 -10.16
N ARG A 76 -3.87 -7.73 -10.02
CA ARG A 76 -4.90 -7.05 -10.84
C ARG A 76 -5.33 -5.70 -10.29
N VAL A 77 -4.95 -5.40 -9.05
CA VAL A 77 -5.34 -4.14 -8.41
C VAL A 77 -4.58 -3.01 -9.10
N LYS A 78 -5.31 -2.01 -9.59
CA LYS A 78 -4.72 -0.89 -10.35
C LYS A 78 -4.76 0.44 -9.62
N THR A 79 -5.45 0.50 -8.49
CA THR A 79 -5.52 1.74 -7.74
C THR A 79 -4.31 1.91 -6.84
N CYS A 80 -3.77 3.13 -6.79
CA CYS A 80 -2.65 3.47 -5.93
C CYS A 80 -3.07 3.99 -4.56
N LEU A 81 -4.23 4.65 -4.48
CA LEU A 81 -4.68 5.33 -3.27
C LEU A 81 -5.57 4.42 -2.44
N TRP A 82 -5.19 4.25 -1.18
CA TRP A 82 -5.86 3.39 -0.22
C TRP A 82 -6.04 4.07 1.12
N ASP A 83 -7.10 3.66 1.80
CA ASP A 83 -7.34 4.02 3.19
C ASP A 83 -6.97 2.85 4.09
N LEU A 84 -6.39 3.14 5.25
CA LEU A 84 -5.99 2.17 6.25
C LEU A 84 -6.70 2.46 7.56
N LYS A 85 -7.25 1.42 8.18
CA LYS A 85 -7.83 1.48 9.51
C LYS A 85 -7.23 0.39 10.38
N VAL A 86 -6.82 0.75 11.59
CA VAL A 86 -6.41 -0.20 12.62
C VAL A 86 -7.31 -0.03 13.85
N VAL A 87 -7.58 -1.16 14.51
CA VAL A 87 -8.38 -1.21 15.75
C VAL A 87 -7.52 -1.81 16.85
N TYR A 88 -7.44 -1.12 17.97
CA TYR A 88 -6.73 -1.60 19.15
C TYR A 88 -7.52 -2.65 19.90
N ASP A 89 -6.85 -3.68 20.38
CA ASP A 89 -7.46 -4.77 21.13
C ASP A 89 -7.97 -4.32 22.50
N GLU A 90 -7.24 -3.41 23.15
CA GLU A 90 -7.50 -3.02 24.54
C GLU A 90 -8.85 -2.33 24.75
N ASP A 91 -9.23 -1.43 23.84
CA ASP A 91 -10.39 -0.56 24.03
C ASP A 91 -11.26 -0.38 22.79
N ASP A 92 -10.99 -1.14 21.73
CA ASP A 92 -11.64 -1.04 20.42
C ASP A 92 -11.56 0.34 19.77
N SER A 93 -10.66 1.20 20.23
CA SER A 93 -10.40 2.47 19.56
C SER A 93 -9.72 2.24 18.22
N SER A 94 -9.92 3.15 17.29
CA SER A 94 -9.41 3.02 15.95
C SER A 94 -8.65 4.27 15.49
N ALA A 95 -7.77 4.07 14.53
CA ALA A 95 -7.08 5.12 13.81
C ALA A 95 -7.23 4.89 12.31
N VAL A 96 -7.46 5.95 11.57
CA VAL A 96 -7.69 5.89 10.12
C VAL A 96 -6.77 6.88 9.41
N TRP A 97 -6.17 6.45 8.33
CA TRP A 97 -5.42 7.28 7.38
C TRP A 97 -6.00 7.12 6.01
N GLN A 98 -6.17 8.23 5.30
CA GLN A 98 -6.77 8.27 3.98
C GLN A 98 -5.75 8.62 2.91
N ASP A 99 -6.05 8.20 1.67
CA ASP A 99 -5.28 8.57 0.48
C ASP A 99 -3.79 8.21 0.55
N ILE A 100 -3.48 7.04 1.10
CA ILE A 100 -2.11 6.52 1.12
C ILE A 100 -1.76 6.03 -0.28
N ASN A 101 -0.68 6.56 -0.86
CA ASN A 101 -0.21 6.09 -2.16
C ASN A 101 0.66 4.83 -2.01
N LEU A 102 0.03 3.67 -2.09
CA LEU A 102 0.71 2.38 -1.99
C LEU A 102 1.53 2.00 -3.23
N CYS A 103 1.50 2.81 -4.28
CA CYS A 103 2.46 2.70 -5.38
C CYS A 103 3.85 3.24 -5.02
N GLU A 104 3.93 4.11 -4.03
CA GLU A 104 5.17 4.76 -3.59
C GLU A 104 5.61 4.30 -2.21
N VAL A 105 4.67 3.88 -1.36
CA VAL A 105 4.94 3.47 0.03
C VAL A 105 5.18 1.97 0.08
N SER A 106 6.30 1.57 0.67
CA SER A 106 6.65 0.16 0.89
C SER A 106 6.65 -0.25 2.36
N ARG A 107 6.59 0.70 3.27
CA ARG A 107 6.56 0.46 4.72
C ARG A 107 5.71 1.50 5.42
N ILE A 108 4.85 1.05 6.33
CA ILE A 108 4.07 1.92 7.21
C ILE A 108 4.41 1.53 8.64
N THR A 109 4.94 2.47 9.41
CA THR A 109 5.27 2.28 10.82
C THR A 109 4.28 3.04 11.70
N LEU A 110 3.57 2.32 12.55
CA LEU A 110 2.59 2.88 13.47
C LEU A 110 3.21 3.15 14.84
N ARG A 111 2.94 4.33 15.38
CA ARG A 111 3.36 4.74 16.72
C ARG A 111 2.19 5.37 17.46
N TYR A 112 2.20 5.25 18.78
CA TYR A 112 1.19 5.84 19.66
C TYR A 112 1.82 6.89 20.56
N ASN A 113 1.17 8.05 20.64
CA ASN A 113 1.57 9.11 21.56
C ASN A 113 0.62 9.11 22.77
N ALA A 114 1.12 8.67 23.92
CA ALA A 114 0.34 8.58 25.14
C ALA A 114 -0.11 9.95 25.67
N LYS A 115 0.58 11.03 25.33
CA LYS A 115 0.22 12.38 25.76
C LYS A 115 -0.98 12.95 25.02
N SER A 116 -1.05 12.70 23.71
CA SER A 116 -2.11 13.21 22.85
C SER A 116 -3.24 12.19 22.62
N GLY A 117 -2.98 10.90 22.87
CA GLY A 117 -3.89 9.81 22.52
C GLY A 117 -3.95 9.54 21.02
N ALA A 118 -3.01 10.08 20.24
CA ALA A 118 -3.02 9.94 18.79
C ALA A 118 -2.11 8.81 18.33
N THR A 119 -2.60 8.02 17.36
CA THR A 119 -1.78 7.10 16.60
C THR A 119 -1.25 7.81 15.37
N THR A 120 0.05 7.72 15.14
CA THR A 120 0.72 8.31 13.98
C THR A 120 1.26 7.23 13.08
N ALA A 121 1.38 7.53 11.80
CA ALA A 121 1.95 6.64 10.81
C ALA A 121 3.10 7.33 10.08
N LEU A 122 4.21 6.60 9.96
CA LEU A 122 5.34 7.01 9.14
C LEU A 122 5.29 6.19 7.84
N PHE A 123 5.26 6.88 6.72
CA PHE A 123 5.20 6.27 5.39
C PHE A 123 6.58 6.36 4.73
N ASP A 124 7.14 5.21 4.37
CA ASP A 124 8.45 5.12 3.68
C ASP A 124 8.36 4.47 2.32
#